data_a4c39767b6a3ccdd853f327043d1ff82
#
_entry.id   a4c39767b6a3ccdd853f327043d1ff82
#
_cell.length_a   1.000
_cell.length_b   1.000
_cell.length_c   1.000
_cell.angle_alpha   90.00
_cell.angle_beta   90.00
_cell.angle_gamma   90.00
#
_symmetry.space_group_name_H-M   'P 1'
#
loop_
_entity.id
_entity.type
_entity.pdbx_description
1 polymer ?
#
loop_
_entity_poly.entity_id
_entity_poly.type
_entity_poly.pdbx_seq_one_letter_code
_entity_poly.pdbx_strand_id
1 'polypeptide(L)'
;MLSKDYIFSVFIFSIIFSCSKPPFFMDYLNFDGQWPTSEKVVFDIGTSTDQPVNLMIYIRNNQRYPFSNIFLIARLKTGDSLLLCDTLEYAMTNAQGQWLGKGFLEVKESKLWWKENYELPTIENLNVQLEHALRFNGSEKSM
;
A
#
# COMPACT_ATOMS: atom_id res chain seq x y z
N MET A 1 34.66 -28.66 -26.40
CA MET A 1 35.15 -27.42 -25.83
C MET A 1 34.24 -26.29 -26.26
N LEU A 2 33.31 -25.87 -25.39
CA LEU A 2 32.40 -24.78 -25.71
C LEU A 2 33.18 -23.45 -25.68
N SER A 3 33.07 -22.67 -26.75
CA SER A 3 33.79 -21.41 -26.84
C SER A 3 33.30 -20.43 -25.75
N LYS A 4 34.21 -19.58 -25.23
CA LYS A 4 33.89 -18.55 -24.22
C LYS A 4 32.72 -17.68 -24.64
N ASP A 5 32.54 -17.46 -25.93
CA ASP A 5 31.46 -16.65 -26.52
C ASP A 5 30.07 -17.32 -26.33
N TYR A 6 30.01 -18.64 -26.32
CA TYR A 6 28.77 -19.40 -26.09
C TYR A 6 28.32 -19.30 -24.62
N ILE A 7 29.26 -19.38 -23.70
CA ILE A 7 29.00 -19.26 -22.25
C ILE A 7 28.51 -17.83 -21.92
N PHE A 8 29.12 -16.82 -22.52
CA PHE A 8 28.75 -15.42 -22.35
C PHE A 8 27.35 -15.13 -22.93
N SER A 9 27.01 -15.71 -24.10
CA SER A 9 25.70 -15.59 -24.72
C SER A 9 24.58 -16.24 -23.92
N VAL A 10 24.83 -17.42 -23.32
CA VAL A 10 23.86 -18.12 -22.46
C VAL A 10 23.65 -17.37 -21.15
N PHE A 11 24.69 -16.74 -20.60
CA PHE A 11 24.60 -15.95 -19.38
C PHE A 11 23.77 -14.69 -19.56
N ILE A 12 23.90 -14.01 -20.70
CA ILE A 12 23.09 -12.82 -21.05
C ILE A 12 21.61 -13.19 -21.22
N PHE A 13 21.32 -14.36 -21.81
CA PHE A 13 19.93 -14.81 -22.03
C PHE A 13 19.20 -15.18 -20.73
N SER A 14 19.93 -15.59 -19.68
CA SER A 14 19.34 -15.92 -18.37
C SER A 14 18.85 -14.69 -17.57
N ILE A 15 19.28 -13.50 -17.89
CA ILE A 15 18.97 -12.28 -17.11
C ILE A 15 17.59 -11.70 -17.46
N ILE A 16 17.00 -12.12 -18.60
CA ILE A 16 15.76 -11.52 -19.12
C ILE A 16 14.48 -12.14 -18.54
N PHE A 17 14.56 -13.19 -17.72
CA PHE A 17 13.38 -13.89 -17.18
C PHE A 17 12.95 -13.43 -15.78
N SER A 18 13.44 -12.31 -15.28
CA SER A 18 12.94 -11.74 -14.02
C SER A 18 11.69 -10.86 -14.22
N CYS A 19 10.65 -11.41 -14.82
CA CYS A 19 9.37 -10.73 -14.95
C CYS A 19 8.50 -11.10 -13.75
N SER A 20 8.40 -10.22 -12.74
CA SER A 20 7.38 -10.33 -11.71
C SER A 20 6.00 -10.11 -12.34
N LYS A 21 5.02 -10.94 -11.96
CA LYS A 21 3.63 -10.74 -12.41
C LYS A 21 3.15 -9.36 -12.01
N PRO A 22 2.48 -8.61 -12.91
CA PRO A 22 1.89 -7.33 -12.55
C PRO A 22 0.83 -7.52 -11.45
N PRO A 23 0.58 -6.51 -10.61
CA PRO A 23 -0.50 -6.56 -9.65
C PRO A 23 -1.85 -6.68 -10.38
N PHE A 24 -2.79 -7.38 -9.77
CA PHE A 24 -4.17 -7.49 -10.27
C PHE A 24 -4.86 -6.12 -10.36
N PHE A 25 -4.63 -5.30 -9.34
CA PHE A 25 -5.13 -3.93 -9.24
C PHE A 25 -4.07 -3.06 -8.60
N MET A 26 -3.91 -1.85 -9.09
CA MET A 26 -3.08 -0.83 -8.49
C MET A 26 -3.62 0.54 -8.87
N ASP A 27 -3.91 1.34 -7.87
CA ASP A 27 -4.33 2.71 -8.03
C ASP A 27 -3.73 3.58 -6.93
N TYR A 28 -3.68 4.89 -7.14
CA TYR A 28 -3.09 5.82 -6.19
C TYR A 28 -3.79 7.17 -6.21
N LEU A 29 -3.82 7.81 -5.06
CA LEU A 29 -4.31 9.18 -4.90
C LEU A 29 -3.20 10.05 -4.33
N ASN A 30 -3.04 11.24 -4.89
CA ASN A 30 -2.12 12.25 -4.38
C ASN A 30 -2.91 13.32 -3.61
N PHE A 31 -2.42 13.66 -2.43
CA PHE A 31 -2.90 14.81 -1.68
C PHE A 31 -1.94 15.97 -1.88
N ASP A 32 -2.47 17.17 -2.04
CA ASP A 32 -1.67 18.38 -2.11
C ASP A 32 -1.16 18.76 -0.70
N GLY A 33 -0.12 18.05 -0.31
CA GLY A 33 0.63 18.21 0.92
C GLY A 33 0.10 17.50 2.16
N GLN A 34 -1.20 17.24 2.30
CA GLN A 34 -1.75 16.63 3.50
C GLN A 34 -3.04 15.84 3.23
N TRP A 35 -3.11 14.62 3.72
CA TRP A 35 -4.36 13.85 3.73
C TRP A 35 -5.23 14.30 4.91
N PRO A 36 -6.39 14.96 4.68
CA PRO A 36 -7.28 15.37 5.75
C PRO A 36 -7.87 14.17 6.50
N THR A 37 -7.94 14.25 7.82
CA THR A 37 -8.50 13.18 8.66
C THR A 37 -9.99 12.95 8.43
N SER A 38 -10.70 13.95 7.91
CA SER A 38 -12.12 13.86 7.54
C SER A 38 -12.35 13.22 6.17
N GLU A 39 -11.29 13.05 5.37
CA GLU A 39 -11.40 12.56 4.00
C GLU A 39 -11.18 11.05 3.91
N LYS A 40 -12.18 10.37 3.35
CA LYS A 40 -12.10 8.95 3.01
C LYS A 40 -11.61 8.80 1.58
N VAL A 41 -10.60 7.97 1.41
CA VAL A 41 -10.12 7.58 0.08
C VAL A 41 -10.88 6.34 -0.36
N VAL A 42 -11.36 6.33 -1.58
CA VAL A 42 -12.07 5.20 -2.17
C VAL A 42 -11.37 4.79 -3.45
N PHE A 43 -11.01 3.53 -3.54
CA PHE A 43 -10.46 2.90 -4.74
C PHE A 43 -11.47 1.90 -5.27
N ASP A 44 -11.89 2.07 -6.51
CA ASP A 44 -12.80 1.15 -7.19
C ASP A 44 -11.99 0.03 -7.86
N ILE A 45 -12.14 -1.18 -7.34
CA ILE A 45 -11.46 -2.37 -7.88
C ILE A 45 -12.26 -2.96 -9.06
N GLY A 46 -13.57 -2.71 -9.10
CA GLY A 46 -14.49 -3.27 -10.10
C GLY A 46 -14.86 -4.72 -9.79
N THR A 47 -14.33 -5.65 -10.56
CA THR A 47 -14.62 -7.09 -10.39
C THR A 47 -13.53 -7.81 -9.62
N SER A 48 -13.92 -8.88 -8.92
CA SER A 48 -12.99 -9.76 -8.20
C SER A 48 -12.22 -10.69 -9.15
N THR A 49 -11.28 -11.41 -8.58
CA THR A 49 -10.54 -12.50 -9.23
C THR A 49 -10.76 -13.81 -8.47
N ASP A 50 -10.71 -14.93 -9.18
CA ASP A 50 -10.80 -16.27 -8.57
C ASP A 50 -9.50 -16.73 -7.88
N GLN A 51 -8.45 -15.90 -8.01
CA GLN A 51 -7.17 -16.20 -7.38
C GLN A 51 -7.04 -15.42 -6.07
N PRO A 52 -6.49 -16.06 -5.01
CA PRO A 52 -6.15 -15.34 -3.79
C PRO A 52 -5.20 -14.18 -4.07
N VAL A 53 -5.41 -13.06 -3.42
CA VAL A 53 -4.64 -11.83 -3.59
C VAL A 53 -4.00 -11.39 -2.28
N ASN A 54 -2.94 -10.60 -2.42
CA ASN A 54 -2.36 -9.88 -1.30
C ASN A 54 -2.87 -8.44 -1.32
N LEU A 55 -3.53 -8.01 -0.25
CA LEU A 55 -3.97 -6.64 -0.09
C LEU A 55 -2.86 -5.84 0.59
N MET A 56 -2.35 -4.86 -0.11
CA MET A 56 -1.26 -4.01 0.36
C MET A 56 -1.61 -2.53 0.19
N ILE A 57 -1.21 -1.75 1.17
CA ILE A 57 -1.39 -0.30 1.17
C ILE A 57 0.00 0.34 1.03
N TYR A 58 0.17 1.20 0.06
CA TYR A 58 1.40 1.98 -0.12
C TYR A 58 1.17 3.39 0.36
N ILE A 59 1.94 3.82 1.34
CA ILE A 59 1.90 5.19 1.87
C ILE A 59 3.18 5.89 1.49
N ARG A 60 3.04 7.04 0.84
CA ARG A 60 4.15 7.97 0.58
C ARG A 60 4.03 9.17 1.50
N ASN A 61 5.05 9.39 2.29
CA ASN A 61 5.12 10.53 3.18
C ASN A 61 6.45 11.29 2.99
N ASN A 62 6.44 12.55 3.31
CA ASN A 62 7.64 13.36 3.43
C ASN A 62 8.01 13.55 4.91
N GLN A 63 9.06 14.33 5.16
CA GLN A 63 9.55 14.62 6.51
C GLN A 63 8.59 15.44 7.38
N ARG A 64 7.52 16.01 6.80
CA ARG A 64 6.51 16.78 7.54
C ARG A 64 5.51 15.91 8.29
N TYR A 65 5.46 14.61 7.99
CA TYR A 65 4.59 13.70 8.75
C TYR A 65 5.11 13.60 10.20
N PRO A 66 4.32 14.02 11.20
CA PRO A 66 4.85 14.26 12.55
C PRO A 66 4.85 13.03 13.46
N PHE A 67 4.35 11.88 12.97
CA PHE A 67 4.14 10.70 13.81
C PHE A 67 5.10 9.56 13.43
N SER A 68 5.43 8.72 14.42
CA SER A 68 6.25 7.51 14.24
C SER A 68 5.46 6.30 13.76
N ASN A 69 4.13 6.36 13.75
CA ASN A 69 3.23 5.32 13.29
C ASN A 69 2.06 5.94 12.50
N ILE A 70 1.34 5.10 11.77
CA ILE A 70 0.09 5.47 11.11
C ILE A 70 -1.02 4.52 11.51
N PHE A 71 -2.20 5.08 11.78
CA PHE A 71 -3.42 4.34 12.03
C PHE A 71 -4.37 4.52 10.85
N LEU A 72 -4.87 3.41 10.34
CA LEU A 72 -5.80 3.40 9.22
C LEU A 72 -7.01 2.54 9.56
N ILE A 73 -8.18 2.97 9.10
CA ILE A 73 -9.34 2.10 9.00
C ILE A 73 -9.48 1.71 7.55
N ALA A 74 -9.32 0.42 7.28
CA ALA A 74 -9.41 -0.14 5.94
C ALA A 74 -10.71 -0.96 5.82
N ARG A 75 -11.50 -0.67 4.79
CA ARG A 75 -12.77 -1.36 4.52
C ARG A 75 -12.79 -1.88 3.10
N LEU A 76 -13.23 -3.13 2.95
CA LEU A 76 -13.59 -3.69 1.65
C LEU A 76 -15.12 -3.71 1.58
N LYS A 77 -15.68 -3.18 0.51
CA LYS A 77 -17.13 -3.04 0.31
C LYS A 77 -17.56 -3.46 -1.09
N THR A 78 -18.84 -3.79 -1.22
CA THR A 78 -19.55 -3.87 -2.50
C THR A 78 -20.86 -3.10 -2.38
N GLY A 79 -21.00 -2.04 -3.17
CA GLY A 79 -22.08 -1.09 -2.97
C GLY A 79 -22.10 -0.57 -1.52
N ASP A 80 -23.23 -0.71 -0.83
CA ASP A 80 -23.40 -0.32 0.57
C ASP A 80 -22.99 -1.42 1.57
N SER A 81 -22.75 -2.63 1.11
CA SER A 81 -22.42 -3.78 1.98
C SER A 81 -20.96 -3.78 2.38
N LEU A 82 -20.72 -3.90 3.69
CA LEU A 82 -19.38 -4.03 4.26
C LEU A 82 -18.98 -5.51 4.30
N LEU A 83 -17.86 -5.85 3.65
CA LEU A 83 -17.34 -7.21 3.58
C LEU A 83 -16.21 -7.44 4.59
N LEU A 84 -15.36 -6.46 4.77
CA LEU A 84 -14.20 -6.50 5.67
C LEU A 84 -13.96 -5.11 6.24
N CYS A 85 -13.64 -5.04 7.53
CA CYS A 85 -13.25 -3.79 8.19
C CYS A 85 -12.18 -4.08 9.23
N ASP A 86 -11.02 -3.46 9.07
CA ASP A 86 -9.91 -3.58 9.99
C ASP A 86 -9.41 -2.20 10.42
N THR A 87 -8.98 -2.11 11.66
CA THR A 87 -8.16 -0.99 12.14
C THR A 87 -6.71 -1.45 12.15
N LEU A 88 -5.88 -0.76 11.41
CA LEU A 88 -4.49 -1.10 11.15
C LEU A 88 -3.58 -0.09 11.81
N GLU A 89 -2.52 -0.58 12.44
CA GLU A 89 -1.45 0.25 12.96
C GLU A 89 -0.11 -0.21 12.37
N TYR A 90 0.65 0.72 11.83
CA TYR A 90 1.96 0.45 11.27
C TYR A 90 2.99 1.43 11.78
N ALA A 91 4.17 0.92 12.17
CA ALA A 91 5.32 1.75 12.43
C ALA A 91 5.82 2.39 11.13
N MET A 92 6.04 3.69 11.15
CA MET A 92 6.61 4.46 10.05
C MET A 92 8.10 4.76 10.28
N THR A 93 8.52 4.76 11.56
CA THR A 93 9.91 4.95 11.97
C THR A 93 10.36 3.84 12.91
N ASN A 94 11.68 3.65 13.00
CA ASN A 94 12.29 2.82 14.03
C ASN A 94 12.37 3.58 15.38
N ALA A 95 12.92 2.93 16.41
CA ALA A 95 13.07 3.53 17.75
C ALA A 95 14.00 4.76 17.77
N GLN A 96 14.85 4.93 16.77
CA GLN A 96 15.74 6.08 16.60
C GLN A 96 15.12 7.21 15.77
N GLY A 97 13.84 7.08 15.37
CA GLY A 97 13.14 8.06 14.56
C GLY A 97 13.49 8.05 13.06
N GLN A 98 14.19 7.02 12.59
CA GLN A 98 14.53 6.87 11.18
C GLN A 98 13.36 6.21 10.43
N TRP A 99 13.02 6.74 9.25
CA TRP A 99 11.95 6.21 8.42
C TRP A 99 12.22 4.78 7.98
N LEU A 100 11.25 3.89 8.16
CA LEU A 100 11.28 2.51 7.67
C LEU A 100 10.98 2.41 6.17
N GLY A 101 10.25 3.38 5.65
CA GLY A 101 9.94 3.48 4.23
C GLY A 101 11.19 3.66 3.38
N LYS A 102 11.16 3.14 2.16
CA LYS A 102 12.22 3.28 1.16
C LYS A 102 11.93 4.47 0.25
N GLY A 103 12.97 5.15 -0.21
CA GLY A 103 12.78 6.24 -1.16
C GLY A 103 13.99 7.13 -1.26
N PHE A 104 13.96 7.96 -2.29
CA PHE A 104 15.02 8.90 -2.62
C PHE A 104 14.64 10.30 -2.15
N LEU A 105 15.59 11.06 -1.62
CA LEU A 105 15.40 12.41 -1.08
C LEU A 105 14.37 12.43 0.08
N GLU A 106 13.40 13.35 0.01
CA GLU A 106 12.48 13.66 1.10
C GLU A 106 11.26 12.73 1.17
N VAL A 107 10.93 12.04 0.08
CA VAL A 107 9.75 11.16 0.01
C VAL A 107 10.13 9.73 0.36
N LYS A 108 9.42 9.16 1.32
CA LYS A 108 9.54 7.76 1.73
C LYS A 108 8.27 7.01 1.40
N GLU A 109 8.41 5.81 0.84
CA GLU A 109 7.32 4.90 0.55
C GLU A 109 7.37 3.72 1.50
N SER A 110 6.29 3.51 2.23
CA SER A 110 6.07 2.37 3.12
C SER A 110 5.08 1.42 2.49
N LYS A 111 5.47 0.15 2.40
CA LYS A 111 4.62 -0.94 1.94
C LYS A 111 4.01 -1.63 3.15
N LEU A 112 2.72 -1.50 3.31
CA LEU A 112 1.97 -1.95 4.46
C LEU A 112 1.09 -3.14 4.07
N TRP A 113 1.23 -4.25 4.79
CA TRP A 113 0.44 -5.45 4.56
C TRP A 113 -0.91 -5.33 5.26
N TRP A 114 -2.01 -5.51 4.52
CA TRP A 114 -3.35 -5.57 5.09
C TRP A 114 -3.82 -7.02 5.22
N LYS A 115 -3.85 -7.77 4.12
CA LYS A 115 -4.16 -9.21 4.11
C LYS A 115 -3.22 -9.94 3.18
N GLU A 116 -2.87 -11.15 3.54
CA GLU A 116 -2.08 -12.05 2.74
C GLU A 116 -2.93 -13.23 2.30
N ASN A 117 -2.78 -13.64 1.04
CA ASN A 117 -3.48 -14.77 0.46
C ASN A 117 -5.01 -14.74 0.70
N TYR A 118 -5.60 -13.55 0.52
CA TYR A 118 -7.01 -13.30 0.77
C TYR A 118 -7.86 -13.66 -0.43
N GLU A 119 -8.91 -14.48 -0.21
CA GLU A 119 -9.90 -14.82 -1.22
C GLU A 119 -10.93 -13.70 -1.31
N LEU A 120 -10.91 -12.96 -2.43
CA LEU A 120 -11.94 -11.96 -2.69
C LEU A 120 -13.25 -12.66 -3.01
N PRO A 121 -14.39 -12.21 -2.46
CA PRO A 121 -15.67 -12.73 -2.85
C PRO A 121 -15.95 -12.45 -4.33
N THR A 122 -16.52 -13.42 -5.04
CA THR A 122 -16.85 -13.31 -6.48
C THR A 122 -18.07 -12.41 -6.68
N ILE A 123 -17.87 -11.11 -6.59
CA ILE A 123 -18.90 -10.06 -6.73
C ILE A 123 -18.36 -8.90 -7.56
N GLU A 124 -19.30 -8.13 -8.11
CA GLU A 124 -19.00 -6.90 -8.83
C GLU A 124 -19.01 -5.67 -7.90
N ASN A 125 -18.47 -4.56 -8.38
CA ASN A 125 -18.45 -3.27 -7.69
C ASN A 125 -17.73 -3.30 -6.33
N LEU A 126 -16.61 -4.05 -6.29
CA LEU A 126 -15.70 -4.04 -5.15
C LEU A 126 -14.98 -2.70 -5.05
N ASN A 127 -14.95 -2.14 -3.85
CA ASN A 127 -14.16 -0.97 -3.56
C ASN A 127 -13.45 -1.09 -2.22
N VAL A 128 -12.29 -0.45 -2.12
CA VAL A 128 -11.53 -0.29 -0.88
C VAL A 128 -11.68 1.14 -0.41
N GLN A 129 -12.05 1.31 0.85
CA GLN A 129 -12.08 2.60 1.52
C GLN A 129 -11.00 2.66 2.58
N LEU A 130 -10.20 3.72 2.56
CA LEU A 130 -9.20 4.01 3.57
C LEU A 130 -9.52 5.34 4.25
N GLU A 131 -9.39 5.38 5.56
CA GLU A 131 -9.46 6.63 6.31
C GLU A 131 -8.39 6.65 7.40
N HIS A 132 -7.92 7.83 7.71
CA HIS A 132 -7.05 8.09 8.83
C HIS A 132 -7.78 7.83 10.14
N ALA A 133 -7.22 6.98 11.01
CA ALA A 133 -7.74 6.75 12.36
C ALA A 133 -6.94 7.52 13.43
N LEU A 134 -6.45 8.71 13.11
CA LEU A 134 -5.78 9.57 14.08
C LEU A 134 -6.81 10.03 15.12
N ARG A 135 -6.72 9.49 16.32
CA ARG A 135 -7.46 10.01 17.48
C ARG A 135 -6.70 11.22 18.02
N PHE A 136 -7.09 12.40 17.58
CA PHE A 136 -6.80 13.58 18.38
C PHE A 136 -7.67 13.48 19.64
N ASN A 137 -7.09 13.09 20.76
CA ASN A 137 -7.70 13.36 22.05
C ASN A 137 -7.84 14.86 22.14
N GLY A 138 -9.10 15.33 22.02
CA GLY A 138 -9.42 16.75 21.91
C GLY A 138 -8.89 17.60 23.07
N SER A 139 -7.70 18.10 22.89
CA SER A 139 -7.16 19.25 23.59
C SER A 139 -6.26 20.00 22.62
N GLU A 140 -6.81 20.39 21.48
CA GLU A 140 -6.19 21.47 20.73
C GLU A 140 -6.86 22.78 21.14
N LYS A 141 -6.26 23.35 22.16
CA LYS A 141 -6.37 24.75 22.45
C LYS A 141 -5.63 25.47 21.33
N SER A 142 -6.39 26.16 20.49
CA SER A 142 -5.88 27.13 19.53
C SER A 142 -4.79 28.02 20.14
N MET A 143 -3.66 28.05 19.48
CA MET A 143 -2.75 29.19 19.47
C MET A 143 -2.38 29.51 18.02
#